data_41061b201febc7872d186c5a5b5dfe94
#
_entry.id   41061b201febc7872d186c5a5b5dfe94
#
_cell.length_a   1.000
_cell.length_b   1.000
_cell.length_c   1.000
_cell.angle_alpha   90.00
_cell.angle_beta   90.00
_cell.angle_gamma   90.00
#
_symmetry.space_group_name_H-M   'P 1'
#
loop_
_entity.id
_entity.type
_entity.pdbx_description
1 polymer ?
#
loop_
_entity_poly.entity_id
_entity_poly.type
_entity_poly.pdbx_seq_one_letter_code
_entity_poly.pdbx_strand_id
1 'polypeptide(L)'
;KTIGLASGGLLLAANSSLFASESTSAIETFNPNLFVYLQTDGTLTLIASRSEMGNGVRTSLPSIIADEMEADWSKVVVQQALGDAKYGDQNTDGSRSILYLYETMRKMGATAKALLITAAAQKWNVPEAECIAQHHFIVHSSGKKLGFGELAATAKTLELPKNVTLKNPKDFNYIGKTLKSVDVANYANGSAVFGIDKRIPNMKFVAIA
;
A
#
# COMPACT_ATOMS: atom_id res chain seq x y z
N LYS A 1 -7.08 -27.96 -24.92
CA LYS A 1 -6.19 -27.07 -24.21
C LYS A 1 -6.13 -25.82 -25.05
N THR A 2 -7.18 -25.04 -24.95
CA THR A 2 -7.48 -23.94 -25.88
C THR A 2 -6.97 -22.66 -25.25
N ILE A 3 -5.96 -22.06 -25.88
CA ILE A 3 -5.52 -20.70 -25.58
C ILE A 3 -6.43 -19.80 -26.40
N GLY A 4 -7.34 -19.12 -25.73
CA GLY A 4 -8.17 -18.11 -26.35
C GLY A 4 -7.36 -16.85 -26.59
N LEU A 5 -7.09 -16.52 -27.86
CA LEU A 5 -6.61 -15.23 -28.31
C LEU A 5 -7.79 -14.25 -28.29
N ALA A 6 -7.83 -13.33 -27.34
CA ALA A 6 -8.67 -12.15 -27.42
C ALA A 6 -7.74 -10.95 -27.57
N SER A 7 -7.88 -10.32 -28.71
CA SER A 7 -7.48 -8.99 -29.17
C SER A 7 -6.55 -8.13 -28.29
N GLY A 8 -5.31 -7.95 -28.74
CA GLY A 8 -4.65 -6.63 -28.74
C GLY A 8 -4.08 -6.12 -27.42
N GLY A 9 -3.64 -6.97 -26.50
CA GLY A 9 -2.85 -6.54 -25.37
C GLY A 9 -1.80 -7.61 -25.08
N LEU A 10 -0.52 -7.21 -25.14
CA LEU A 10 0.58 -8.09 -24.75
C LEU A 10 0.46 -8.35 -23.24
N LEU A 11 -0.24 -9.40 -22.85
CA LEU A 11 -0.18 -9.97 -21.51
C LEU A 11 1.24 -10.54 -21.35
N LEU A 12 2.16 -9.74 -20.85
CA LEU A 12 3.30 -10.27 -20.14
C LEU A 12 2.75 -10.91 -18.86
N ALA A 13 2.32 -12.14 -18.98
CA ALA A 13 2.21 -13.03 -17.84
C ALA A 13 3.64 -13.16 -17.30
N ALA A 14 4.01 -12.26 -16.39
CA ALA A 14 5.13 -12.50 -15.52
C ALA A 14 4.79 -13.82 -14.83
N ASN A 15 5.57 -14.82 -15.14
CA ASN A 15 5.45 -16.14 -14.59
C ASN A 15 5.40 -16.02 -13.07
N SER A 16 4.22 -16.13 -12.49
CA SER A 16 4.04 -16.19 -11.04
C SER A 16 4.73 -17.40 -10.41
N SER A 17 5.29 -18.30 -11.22
CA SER A 17 6.11 -19.42 -10.79
C SER A 17 7.51 -19.06 -10.28
N LEU A 18 7.97 -17.83 -10.45
CA LEU A 18 9.25 -17.38 -9.86
C LEU A 18 9.11 -16.93 -8.39
N PHE A 19 7.88 -16.86 -7.89
CA PHE A 19 7.59 -16.61 -6.47
C PHE A 19 6.83 -17.76 -5.80
N ALA A 20 6.67 -18.88 -6.48
CA ALA A 20 6.05 -20.09 -5.96
C ALA A 20 7.10 -21.18 -5.84
N SER A 21 8.00 -21.06 -4.89
CA SER A 21 8.74 -22.18 -4.33
C SER A 21 8.91 -21.92 -2.85
N GLU A 22 8.03 -22.49 -2.15
CA GLU A 22 8.07 -23.14 -0.86
C GLU A 22 6.68 -23.11 -0.27
N SER A 23 6.20 -24.24 0.18
CA SER A 23 4.95 -24.42 0.89
C SER A 23 4.93 -23.65 2.20
N THR A 24 4.75 -22.34 2.10
CA THR A 24 4.38 -21.49 3.21
C THR A 24 2.86 -21.50 3.30
N SER A 25 2.32 -21.86 4.45
CA SER A 25 0.94 -21.58 4.83
C SER A 25 0.54 -20.22 4.27
N ALA A 26 -0.55 -20.16 3.50
CA ALA A 26 -1.00 -18.92 2.88
C ALA A 26 -1.07 -17.83 3.96
N ILE A 27 -0.19 -16.84 3.88
CA ILE A 27 -0.22 -15.71 4.82
C ILE A 27 -1.54 -15.00 4.60
N GLU A 28 -2.41 -15.05 5.59
CA GLU A 28 -3.67 -14.34 5.50
C GLU A 28 -3.40 -12.85 5.40
N THR A 29 -3.94 -12.22 4.36
CA THR A 29 -3.76 -10.80 4.08
C THR A 29 -5.09 -10.08 4.19
N PHE A 30 -5.12 -9.00 4.94
CA PHE A 30 -6.22 -8.04 4.98
C PHE A 30 -5.98 -6.95 3.96
N ASN A 31 -6.89 -6.79 3.01
CA ASN A 31 -6.82 -5.78 1.95
C ASN A 31 -8.17 -5.05 1.78
N PRO A 32 -8.41 -4.01 2.57
CA PRO A 32 -9.68 -3.27 2.57
C PRO A 32 -9.92 -2.47 1.29
N ASN A 33 -8.87 -2.25 0.50
CA ASN A 33 -8.91 -1.51 -0.76
C ASN A 33 -7.70 -1.85 -1.64
N LEU A 34 -7.63 -1.25 -2.83
CA LEU A 34 -6.58 -1.51 -3.83
C LEU A 34 -5.16 -1.09 -3.42
N PHE A 35 -5.04 -0.28 -2.37
CA PHE A 35 -3.77 0.36 -2.00
C PHE A 35 -3.18 -0.19 -0.70
N VAL A 36 -3.93 -0.97 0.07
CA VAL A 36 -3.55 -1.44 1.41
C VAL A 36 -3.59 -2.95 1.49
N TYR A 37 -2.48 -3.56 1.85
CA TYR A 37 -2.34 -5.00 2.11
C TYR A 37 -1.60 -5.19 3.42
N LEU A 38 -2.28 -5.68 4.44
CA LEU A 38 -1.72 -5.95 5.75
C LEU A 38 -1.63 -7.46 5.97
N GLN A 39 -0.43 -7.92 6.27
CA GLN A 39 -0.15 -9.32 6.59
C GLN A 39 -0.30 -9.59 8.09
N THR A 40 -0.48 -10.85 8.45
CA THR A 40 -0.63 -11.27 9.86
C THR A 40 0.65 -11.10 10.68
N ASP A 41 1.82 -11.00 10.04
CA ASP A 41 3.08 -10.66 10.69
C ASP A 41 3.23 -9.15 10.99
N GLY A 42 2.26 -8.34 10.55
CA GLY A 42 2.27 -6.89 10.70
C GLY A 42 2.91 -6.14 9.55
N THR A 43 3.44 -6.81 8.53
CA THR A 43 3.95 -6.12 7.33
C THR A 43 2.82 -5.43 6.58
N LEU A 44 2.96 -4.13 6.36
CA LEU A 44 1.99 -3.29 5.65
C LEU A 44 2.52 -2.95 4.27
N THR A 45 1.99 -3.60 3.24
CA THR A 45 2.31 -3.24 1.85
C THR A 45 1.35 -2.15 1.36
N LEU A 46 1.92 -1.04 0.91
CA LEU A 46 1.19 0.08 0.34
C LEU A 46 1.53 0.24 -1.15
N ILE A 47 0.50 0.35 -1.97
CA ILE A 47 0.66 0.45 -3.42
C ILE A 47 0.85 1.91 -3.84
N ALA A 48 1.97 2.18 -4.50
CA ALA A 48 2.22 3.45 -5.18
C ALA A 48 1.67 3.38 -6.61
N SER A 49 0.60 4.11 -6.89
CA SER A 49 -0.07 4.06 -8.19
C SER A 49 0.58 4.96 -9.25
N ARG A 50 1.37 5.94 -8.86
CA ARG A 50 2.08 6.87 -9.76
C ARG A 50 3.53 6.43 -9.96
N SER A 51 4.04 6.61 -11.17
CA SER A 51 5.43 6.30 -11.49
C SER A 51 6.39 7.29 -10.85
N GLU A 52 7.46 6.77 -10.24
CA GLU A 52 8.56 7.60 -9.74
C GLU A 52 9.41 8.10 -10.91
N MET A 53 9.69 9.39 -10.91
CA MET A 53 10.53 10.06 -11.92
C MET A 53 11.54 11.03 -11.27
N GLY A 54 11.88 10.81 -10.01
CA GLY A 54 12.77 11.65 -9.21
C GLY A 54 12.06 12.68 -8.32
N ASN A 55 10.72 12.66 -8.31
CA ASN A 55 9.90 13.62 -7.56
C ASN A 55 9.42 13.13 -6.21
N GLY A 56 9.75 11.89 -5.82
CA GLY A 56 9.40 11.30 -4.53
C GLY A 56 7.96 10.82 -4.39
N VAL A 57 7.19 10.77 -5.48
CA VAL A 57 5.77 10.39 -5.46
C VAL A 57 5.56 8.96 -4.96
N ARG A 58 6.51 8.06 -5.24
CA ARG A 58 6.48 6.68 -4.77
C ARG A 58 6.60 6.54 -3.25
N THR A 59 7.12 7.56 -2.59
CA THR A 59 7.17 7.63 -1.12
C THR A 59 5.98 8.42 -0.58
N SER A 60 5.71 9.59 -1.17
CA SER A 60 4.76 10.55 -0.60
C SER A 60 3.30 10.10 -0.68
N LEU A 61 2.85 9.43 -1.75
CA LEU A 61 1.47 8.91 -1.80
C LEU A 61 1.21 7.81 -0.76
N PRO A 62 2.05 6.77 -0.63
CA PRO A 62 1.88 5.78 0.43
C PRO A 62 2.00 6.36 1.85
N SER A 63 2.81 7.40 2.04
CA SER A 63 2.95 8.02 3.37
C SER A 63 1.65 8.68 3.86
N ILE A 64 0.79 9.14 2.93
CA ILE A 64 -0.54 9.68 3.27
C ILE A 64 -1.43 8.58 3.86
N ILE A 65 -1.41 7.38 3.27
CA ILE A 65 -2.15 6.23 3.78
C ILE A 65 -1.60 5.82 5.15
N ALA A 66 -0.27 5.69 5.27
CA ALA A 66 0.39 5.30 6.52
C ALA A 66 0.08 6.28 7.66
N ASP A 67 0.03 7.58 7.36
CA ASP A 67 -0.32 8.62 8.34
C ASP A 67 -1.73 8.43 8.89
N GLU A 68 -2.71 8.29 8.01
CA GLU A 68 -4.11 8.07 8.43
C GLU A 68 -4.29 6.77 9.22
N MET A 69 -3.54 5.74 8.88
CA MET A 69 -3.57 4.47 9.59
C MET A 69 -2.88 4.50 10.96
N GLU A 70 -2.08 5.51 11.28
CA GLU A 70 -1.14 5.49 12.42
C GLU A 70 -0.12 4.35 12.28
N ALA A 71 0.31 4.04 11.07
CA ALA A 71 1.23 2.97 10.81
C ALA A 71 2.67 3.33 11.21
N ASP A 72 3.43 2.36 11.66
CA ASP A 72 4.89 2.48 11.79
C ASP A 72 5.52 2.33 10.40
N TRP A 73 6.18 3.39 9.93
CA TRP A 73 6.82 3.41 8.61
C TRP A 73 7.90 2.33 8.43
N SER A 74 8.52 1.89 9.51
CA SER A 74 9.52 0.81 9.46
C SER A 74 8.93 -0.54 9.07
N LYS A 75 7.61 -0.71 9.21
CA LYS A 75 6.85 -1.90 8.81
C LYS A 75 6.16 -1.76 7.46
N VAL A 76 6.37 -0.62 6.80
CA VAL A 76 5.77 -0.35 5.48
C VAL A 76 6.69 -0.82 4.36
N VAL A 77 6.12 -1.59 3.45
CA VAL A 77 6.72 -1.95 2.16
C VAL A 77 5.96 -1.22 1.07
N VAL A 78 6.67 -0.41 0.29
CA VAL A 78 6.06 0.29 -0.84
C VAL A 78 6.24 -0.54 -2.10
N GLN A 79 5.12 -0.91 -2.72
CA GLN A 79 5.10 -1.64 -3.98
C GLN A 79 4.58 -0.74 -5.10
N GLN A 80 5.27 -0.73 -6.24
CA GLN A 80 4.80 -0.04 -7.44
C GLN A 80 3.59 -0.77 -8.04
N ALA A 81 2.54 -0.04 -8.34
CA ALA A 81 1.41 -0.59 -9.09
C ALA A 81 1.83 -1.01 -10.50
N LEU A 82 1.22 -2.06 -11.00
CA LEU A 82 1.26 -2.40 -12.42
C LEU A 82 0.42 -1.39 -13.23
N GLY A 83 0.66 -1.30 -14.52
CA GLY A 83 -0.18 -0.54 -15.45
C GLY A 83 -1.55 -1.20 -15.59
N ASP A 84 -2.51 -0.82 -14.74
CA ASP A 84 -3.83 -1.42 -14.65
C ASP A 84 -4.88 -0.34 -14.40
N ALA A 85 -5.92 -0.33 -15.22
CA ALA A 85 -7.01 0.64 -15.17
C ALA A 85 -7.73 0.72 -13.81
N LYS A 86 -7.66 -0.34 -13.00
CA LYS A 86 -8.23 -0.33 -11.63
C LYS A 86 -7.65 0.74 -10.72
N TYR A 87 -6.40 1.18 -10.98
CA TYR A 87 -5.75 2.25 -10.22
C TYR A 87 -6.10 3.66 -10.72
N GLY A 88 -6.93 3.78 -11.76
CA GLY A 88 -7.29 5.04 -12.38
C GLY A 88 -6.14 5.67 -13.17
N ASP A 89 -6.07 7.00 -13.17
CA ASP A 89 -4.98 7.72 -13.82
C ASP A 89 -3.64 7.51 -13.09
N GLN A 90 -2.69 6.89 -13.77
CA GLN A 90 -1.36 6.57 -13.24
C GLN A 90 -0.25 7.50 -13.78
N ASN A 91 -0.59 8.55 -14.51
CA ASN A 91 0.38 9.50 -15.03
C ASN A 91 1.02 10.35 -13.95
N THR A 92 2.34 10.49 -14.01
CA THR A 92 3.08 11.42 -13.16
C THR A 92 3.46 12.63 -14.00
N ASP A 93 2.60 13.65 -13.99
CA ASP A 93 2.77 14.89 -14.77
C ASP A 93 2.13 16.09 -14.05
N GLY A 94 2.36 17.28 -14.55
CA GLY A 94 1.66 18.52 -14.19
C GLY A 94 1.56 18.82 -12.70
N SER A 95 2.40 18.26 -11.85
CA SER A 95 2.36 18.40 -10.37
C SER A 95 1.04 17.95 -9.75
N ARG A 96 0.30 17.04 -10.41
CA ARG A 96 -1.07 16.66 -10.04
C ARG A 96 -1.17 15.45 -9.12
N SER A 97 -0.10 14.68 -8.95
CA SER A 97 -0.17 13.39 -8.24
C SER A 97 -0.71 13.54 -6.82
N ILE A 98 -0.12 14.42 -6.01
CA ILE A 98 -0.62 14.68 -4.66
C ILE A 98 -1.95 15.42 -4.71
N LEU A 99 -2.07 16.45 -5.55
CA LEU A 99 -3.28 17.27 -5.64
C LEU A 99 -4.55 16.43 -5.87
N TYR A 100 -4.51 15.48 -6.79
CA TYR A 100 -5.69 14.69 -7.14
C TYR A 100 -5.90 13.46 -6.26
N LEU A 101 -4.82 12.90 -5.69
CA LEU A 101 -4.91 11.66 -4.92
C LEU A 101 -4.90 11.88 -3.40
N TYR A 102 -4.64 13.07 -2.93
CA TYR A 102 -4.49 13.37 -1.50
C TYR A 102 -5.68 12.88 -0.66
N GLU A 103 -6.89 13.32 -1.03
CA GLU A 103 -8.09 12.94 -0.29
C GLU A 103 -8.42 11.45 -0.43
N THR A 104 -8.21 10.89 -1.63
CA THR A 104 -8.40 9.46 -1.88
C THR A 104 -7.47 8.62 -1.00
N MET A 105 -6.18 8.93 -0.96
CA MET A 105 -5.21 8.20 -0.12
C MET A 105 -5.54 8.33 1.36
N ARG A 106 -5.97 9.49 1.82
CA ARG A 106 -6.46 9.69 3.18
C ARG A 106 -7.65 8.80 3.50
N LYS A 107 -8.66 8.78 2.64
CA LYS A 107 -9.85 7.92 2.81
C LYS A 107 -9.48 6.43 2.83
N MET A 108 -8.55 6.00 1.98
CA MET A 108 -8.08 4.59 1.97
C MET A 108 -7.43 4.20 3.30
N GLY A 109 -6.56 5.06 3.84
CA GLY A 109 -5.93 4.85 5.16
C GLY A 109 -6.94 4.88 6.30
N ALA A 110 -7.83 5.86 6.31
CA ALA A 110 -8.88 5.99 7.34
C ALA A 110 -9.83 4.78 7.35
N THR A 111 -10.19 4.25 6.17
CA THR A 111 -11.00 3.03 6.04
C THR A 111 -10.31 1.83 6.67
N ALA A 112 -9.03 1.62 6.35
CA ALA A 112 -8.25 0.54 6.92
C ALA A 112 -8.15 0.66 8.45
N LYS A 113 -7.87 1.87 8.96
CA LYS A 113 -7.83 2.16 10.39
C LYS A 113 -9.16 1.84 11.08
N ALA A 114 -10.28 2.29 10.52
CA ALA A 114 -11.59 2.05 11.10
C ALA A 114 -11.87 0.54 11.26
N LEU A 115 -11.59 -0.25 10.22
CA LEU A 115 -11.77 -1.71 10.28
C LEU A 115 -10.88 -2.38 11.34
N LEU A 116 -9.64 -1.91 11.52
CA LEU A 116 -8.75 -2.42 12.57
C LEU A 116 -9.27 -2.06 13.98
N ILE A 117 -9.83 -0.86 14.16
CA ILE A 117 -10.46 -0.45 15.41
C ILE A 117 -11.68 -1.33 15.70
N THR A 118 -12.56 -1.53 14.72
CA THR A 118 -13.73 -2.42 14.85
C THR A 118 -13.31 -3.84 15.21
N ALA A 119 -12.29 -4.37 14.52
CA ALA A 119 -11.76 -5.72 14.81
C ALA A 119 -11.23 -5.86 16.25
N ALA A 120 -10.53 -4.86 16.74
CA ALA A 120 -10.01 -4.85 18.10
C ALA A 120 -11.16 -4.74 19.13
N ALA A 121 -12.11 -3.84 18.89
CA ALA A 121 -13.29 -3.66 19.75
C ALA A 121 -14.09 -4.95 19.87
N GLN A 122 -14.31 -5.67 18.79
CA GLN A 122 -14.97 -6.99 18.79
C GLN A 122 -14.17 -8.03 19.58
N LYS A 123 -12.83 -8.10 19.35
CA LYS A 123 -11.99 -9.04 20.11
C LYS A 123 -11.98 -8.81 21.62
N TRP A 124 -12.09 -7.56 22.03
CA TRP A 124 -12.10 -7.20 23.46
C TRP A 124 -13.50 -7.09 24.05
N ASN A 125 -14.54 -7.14 23.21
CA ASN A 125 -15.93 -6.93 23.57
C ASN A 125 -16.13 -5.57 24.26
N VAL A 126 -15.65 -4.49 23.63
CA VAL A 126 -15.71 -3.11 24.11
C VAL A 126 -16.21 -2.16 23.02
N PRO A 127 -16.70 -0.94 23.37
CA PRO A 127 -17.05 0.07 22.40
C PRO A 127 -15.83 0.52 21.55
N GLU A 128 -16.03 0.76 20.26
CA GLU A 128 -14.98 1.30 19.38
C GLU A 128 -14.42 2.64 19.87
N ALA A 129 -15.26 3.47 20.52
CA ALA A 129 -14.86 4.76 21.05
C ALA A 129 -13.77 4.69 22.15
N GLU A 130 -13.58 3.52 22.74
CA GLU A 130 -12.54 3.27 23.74
C GLU A 130 -11.22 2.80 23.11
N CYS A 131 -11.21 2.62 21.78
CA CYS A 131 -10.08 2.10 21.00
C CYS A 131 -9.49 3.19 20.12
N ILE A 132 -8.17 3.34 20.15
CA ILE A 132 -7.43 4.26 19.27
C ILE A 132 -6.33 3.53 18.52
N ALA A 133 -6.04 3.97 17.29
CA ALA A 133 -4.86 3.52 16.56
C ALA A 133 -3.65 4.36 16.98
N GLN A 134 -2.52 3.73 17.25
CA GLN A 134 -1.28 4.38 17.62
C GLN A 134 -0.07 3.49 17.28
N HIS A 135 0.88 4.02 16.50
CA HIS A 135 2.15 3.36 16.17
C HIS A 135 2.00 1.88 15.77
N HIS A 136 1.12 1.60 14.81
CA HIS A 136 0.88 0.26 14.29
C HIS A 136 0.15 -0.71 15.23
N PHE A 137 -0.47 -0.19 16.27
CA PHE A 137 -1.29 -0.92 17.23
C PHE A 137 -2.67 -0.29 17.33
N ILE A 138 -3.64 -1.09 17.76
CA ILE A 138 -4.87 -0.57 18.36
C ILE A 138 -4.70 -0.68 19.87
N VAL A 139 -5.00 0.40 20.57
CA VAL A 139 -4.85 0.53 22.03
C VAL A 139 -6.22 0.84 22.63
N HIS A 140 -6.60 0.11 23.67
CA HIS A 140 -7.78 0.35 24.48
C HIS A 140 -7.44 1.25 25.67
N SER A 141 -8.39 1.99 26.17
CA SER A 141 -8.24 2.88 27.35
C SER A 141 -7.73 2.19 28.62
N SER A 142 -7.94 0.88 28.76
CA SER A 142 -7.38 0.08 29.85
C SER A 142 -5.91 -0.29 29.69
N GLY A 143 -5.25 0.12 28.62
CA GLY A 143 -3.86 -0.22 28.31
C GLY A 143 -3.65 -1.52 27.51
N LYS A 144 -4.71 -2.28 27.21
CA LYS A 144 -4.62 -3.44 26.30
C LYS A 144 -4.23 -2.95 24.91
N LYS A 145 -3.42 -3.71 24.20
CA LYS A 145 -3.01 -3.41 22.83
C LYS A 145 -2.94 -4.65 21.96
N LEU A 146 -3.27 -4.51 20.67
CA LEU A 146 -3.10 -5.51 19.61
C LEU A 146 -2.39 -4.88 18.43
N GLY A 147 -1.41 -5.57 17.87
CA GLY A 147 -0.75 -5.17 16.64
C GLY A 147 -1.69 -5.26 15.44
N PHE A 148 -1.45 -4.47 14.41
CA PHE A 148 -2.27 -4.50 13.20
C PHE A 148 -2.34 -5.92 12.60
N GLY A 149 -1.21 -6.63 12.56
CA GLY A 149 -1.17 -8.00 12.03
C GLY A 149 -2.08 -8.99 12.79
N GLU A 150 -2.17 -8.86 14.11
CA GLU A 150 -3.04 -9.70 14.95
C GLU A 150 -4.53 -9.47 14.69
N LEU A 151 -4.85 -8.34 14.05
CA LEU A 151 -6.21 -7.93 13.70
C LEU A 151 -6.56 -8.22 12.24
N ALA A 152 -5.58 -8.49 11.39
CA ALA A 152 -5.75 -8.64 9.94
C ALA A 152 -6.83 -9.67 9.58
N ALA A 153 -6.80 -10.85 10.19
CA ALA A 153 -7.78 -11.92 9.92
C ALA A 153 -9.21 -11.52 10.30
N THR A 154 -9.38 -10.87 11.45
CA THR A 154 -10.70 -10.39 11.90
C THR A 154 -11.19 -9.23 11.03
N ALA A 155 -10.32 -8.25 10.77
CA ALA A 155 -10.65 -7.08 9.95
C ALA A 155 -11.09 -7.47 8.52
N LYS A 156 -10.53 -8.53 7.96
CA LYS A 156 -10.87 -9.07 6.64
C LYS A 156 -12.35 -9.50 6.52
N THR A 157 -12.98 -9.89 7.62
CA THR A 157 -14.37 -10.36 7.64
C THR A 157 -15.40 -9.25 7.82
N LEU A 158 -14.95 -8.03 8.08
CA LEU A 158 -15.83 -6.90 8.37
C LEU A 158 -16.33 -6.21 7.09
N GLU A 159 -17.52 -5.64 7.16
CA GLU A 159 -18.05 -4.79 6.10
C GLU A 159 -17.33 -3.43 6.08
N LEU A 160 -17.14 -2.90 4.88
CA LEU A 160 -16.52 -1.58 4.70
C LEU A 160 -17.41 -0.49 5.34
N PRO A 161 -16.81 0.43 6.13
CA PRO A 161 -17.56 1.53 6.73
C PRO A 161 -18.06 2.48 5.65
N LYS A 162 -19.31 2.93 5.75
CA LYS A 162 -19.93 3.90 4.80
C LYS A 162 -19.26 5.27 4.88
N ASN A 163 -18.85 5.66 6.06
CA ASN A 163 -18.17 6.94 6.32
C ASN A 163 -16.95 6.70 7.21
N VAL A 164 -15.91 7.49 7.00
CA VAL A 164 -14.70 7.47 7.81
C VAL A 164 -14.32 8.88 8.24
N THR A 165 -13.80 9.00 9.45
CA THR A 165 -13.27 10.27 9.96
C THR A 165 -11.78 10.36 9.62
N LEU A 166 -11.41 11.43 8.93
CA LEU A 166 -10.02 11.70 8.61
C LEU A 166 -9.28 12.29 9.83
N LYS A 167 -8.00 12.00 9.93
CA LYS A 167 -7.10 12.54 10.95
C LYS A 167 -7.01 14.06 10.86
N ASN A 168 -6.91 14.72 12.01
CA ASN A 168 -6.72 16.16 12.01
C ASN A 168 -5.30 16.51 11.51
N PRO A 169 -5.12 17.53 10.67
CA PRO A 169 -3.80 17.92 10.16
C PRO A 169 -2.74 18.19 11.24
N LYS A 170 -3.14 18.69 12.41
CA LYS A 170 -2.22 18.92 13.56
C LYS A 170 -1.60 17.61 14.09
N ASP A 171 -2.24 16.48 13.85
CA ASP A 171 -1.85 15.18 14.38
C ASP A 171 -1.04 14.34 13.35
N PHE A 172 -0.66 14.94 12.20
CA PHE A 172 0.09 14.25 11.17
C PHE A 172 1.49 13.82 11.63
N ASN A 173 1.84 12.58 11.35
CA ASN A 173 3.15 12.01 11.65
C ASN A 173 4.12 12.11 10.46
N TYR A 174 3.61 11.96 9.23
CA TYR A 174 4.41 11.90 7.99
C TYR A 174 4.07 13.03 7.02
N ILE A 175 2.79 13.42 6.90
CA ILE A 175 2.35 14.49 6.02
C ILE A 175 2.95 15.80 6.48
N GLY A 176 3.66 16.48 5.57
CA GLY A 176 4.36 17.73 5.87
C GLY A 176 5.64 17.56 6.68
N LYS A 177 6.13 16.34 6.88
CA LYS A 177 7.40 16.05 7.56
C LYS A 177 8.43 15.49 6.57
N THR A 178 9.70 15.58 6.96
CA THR A 178 10.77 14.97 6.17
C THR A 178 10.73 13.45 6.28
N LEU A 179 10.53 12.78 5.16
CA LEU A 179 10.58 11.33 5.05
C LEU A 179 11.60 10.94 3.98
N LYS A 180 12.48 9.99 4.31
CA LYS A 180 13.45 9.49 3.32
C LYS A 180 12.73 8.76 2.20
N SER A 181 13.13 9.01 0.95
CA SER A 181 12.63 8.23 -0.19
C SER A 181 12.89 6.75 0.02
N VAL A 182 11.89 5.92 -0.29
CA VAL A 182 12.02 4.45 -0.22
C VAL A 182 13.08 3.90 -1.19
N ASP A 183 13.44 4.68 -2.20
CA ASP A 183 14.40 4.29 -3.25
C ASP A 183 15.81 4.84 -3.02
N VAL A 184 16.00 5.70 -2.00
CA VAL A 184 17.26 6.44 -1.82
C VAL A 184 18.49 5.52 -1.69
N ALA A 185 18.35 4.38 -1.03
CA ALA A 185 19.45 3.44 -0.87
C ALA A 185 19.89 2.85 -2.23
N ASN A 186 18.92 2.49 -3.08
CA ASN A 186 19.19 1.92 -4.40
C ASN A 186 19.79 2.96 -5.35
N TYR A 187 19.36 4.22 -5.25
CA TYR A 187 19.98 5.31 -6.02
C TYR A 187 21.43 5.55 -5.58
N ALA A 188 21.66 5.60 -4.27
CA ALA A 188 22.99 5.91 -3.71
C ALA A 188 24.03 4.82 -3.97
N ASN A 189 23.64 3.55 -4.00
CA ASN A 189 24.56 2.43 -4.22
C ASN A 189 24.58 1.92 -5.67
N GLY A 190 23.80 2.52 -6.57
CA GLY A 190 23.75 2.16 -7.99
C GLY A 190 22.96 0.86 -8.29
N SER A 191 22.23 0.30 -7.31
CA SER A 191 21.41 -0.91 -7.53
C SER A 191 20.01 -0.61 -8.10
N ALA A 192 19.65 0.66 -8.26
CA ALA A 192 18.39 1.05 -8.89
C ALA A 192 18.35 0.54 -10.35
N VAL A 193 17.22 -0.04 -10.73
CA VAL A 193 17.02 -0.57 -12.09
C VAL A 193 15.98 0.28 -12.80
N PHE A 194 16.38 0.97 -13.85
CA PHE A 194 15.54 1.80 -14.68
C PHE A 194 15.08 1.06 -15.94
N GLY A 195 14.14 1.66 -16.68
CA GLY A 195 13.64 1.05 -17.93
C GLY A 195 14.74 0.73 -18.95
N ILE A 196 15.75 1.61 -19.06
CA ILE A 196 16.88 1.42 -19.95
C ILE A 196 17.77 0.22 -19.57
N ASP A 197 17.75 -0.18 -18.29
CA ASP A 197 18.55 -1.29 -17.78
C ASP A 197 17.86 -2.65 -17.98
N LYS A 198 16.57 -2.64 -18.29
CA LYS A 198 15.81 -3.88 -18.46
C LYS A 198 16.29 -4.66 -19.68
N ARG A 199 16.45 -5.96 -19.49
CA ARG A 199 16.84 -6.90 -20.54
C ARG A 199 15.91 -8.11 -20.46
N ILE A 200 15.37 -8.49 -21.63
CA ILE A 200 14.58 -9.72 -21.79
C ILE A 200 15.20 -10.56 -22.90
N PRO A 201 14.99 -11.89 -22.91
CA PRO A 201 15.47 -12.74 -23.98
C PRO A 201 15.00 -12.24 -25.36
N ASN A 202 15.92 -12.23 -26.33
CA ASN A 202 15.68 -11.79 -27.71
C ASN A 202 15.27 -10.31 -27.86
N MET A 203 15.54 -9.46 -26.87
CA MET A 203 15.29 -8.02 -26.92
C MET A 203 16.06 -7.39 -28.10
N LYS A 204 15.39 -6.52 -28.84
CA LYS A 204 15.99 -5.69 -29.91
C LYS A 204 16.00 -4.25 -29.46
N PHE A 205 17.04 -3.53 -29.84
CA PHE A 205 17.15 -2.09 -29.65
C PHE A 205 16.91 -1.41 -30.97
N VAL A 206 16.03 -0.40 -30.96
CA VAL A 206 15.65 0.34 -32.19
C VAL A 206 15.78 1.83 -31.90
N ALA A 207 16.34 2.55 -32.86
CA ALA A 207 16.29 4.00 -32.90
C ALA A 207 15.25 4.42 -33.96
N ILE A 208 14.43 5.40 -33.60
CA ILE A 208 13.48 6.03 -34.53
C ILE A 208 14.16 7.27 -35.06
N ALA A 209 14.31 7.35 -36.39
CA ALA A 209 14.84 8.52 -37.09
C ALA A 209 13.71 9.46 -37.54
#